data_6bd04d81d7fdc98a09b408b32edda334
#
_entry.id   6bd04d81d7fdc98a09b408b32edda334
#
_cell.length_a   1.000
_cell.length_b   1.000
_cell.length_c   1.000
_cell.angle_alpha   90.00
_cell.angle_beta   90.00
_cell.angle_gamma   90.00
#
_symmetry.space_group_name_H-M   'P 1'
#
loop_
_entity.id
_entity.type
_entity.pdbx_description
1 polymer ?
#
loop_
_entity_poly.entity_id
_entity_poly.type
_entity_poly.pdbx_seq_one_letter_code
_entity_poly.pdbx_strand_id
1 'polypeptide(L)'
;MPSFLINSPSSINFFAVGNRLYLVDLPGYGYAKVPIKVKKSWQDMVETYLSERPNLRAVIVILDIRRDPTAGDMQLFRWLNHYGIHAIPVLTKADKLSRQQARTRSSMINNHIKEITFVSPTVFSAKTRQGRDEIWEKMDEAIEA
;
A
#
# COMPACT_ATOMS: atom_id res chain seq x y z
N MET A 1 -2.44 24.49 -1.14
CA MET A 1 -3.46 23.42 -1.11
C MET A 1 -3.41 22.67 -2.42
N PRO A 2 -3.23 21.36 -2.39
CA PRO A 2 -3.30 20.59 -3.62
C PRO A 2 -4.73 20.64 -4.18
N SER A 3 -4.82 20.84 -5.48
CA SER A 3 -6.09 20.76 -6.18
C SER A 3 -6.57 19.32 -6.26
N PHE A 4 -7.79 19.07 -5.90
CA PHE A 4 -8.40 17.75 -5.97
C PHE A 4 -8.92 17.51 -7.38
N LEU A 5 -8.30 16.60 -8.09
CA LEU A 5 -8.84 16.06 -9.33
C LEU A 5 -9.57 14.77 -9.01
N ILE A 6 -10.89 14.84 -8.95
CA ILE A 6 -11.74 13.70 -8.70
C ILE A 6 -11.88 12.89 -9.99
N ASN A 7 -11.68 11.59 -9.92
CA ASN A 7 -12.01 10.60 -10.94
C ASN A 7 -11.13 10.50 -12.21
N SER A 8 -9.85 10.84 -12.13
CA SER A 8 -8.92 10.41 -13.17
C SER A 8 -8.08 9.23 -12.66
N PRO A 9 -7.96 8.11 -13.39
CA PRO A 9 -7.09 7.00 -12.98
C PRO A 9 -5.61 7.35 -12.91
N SER A 10 -5.23 8.54 -13.34
CA SER A 10 -3.87 9.09 -13.30
C SER A 10 -3.68 10.21 -12.28
N SER A 11 -4.68 10.52 -11.44
CA SER A 11 -4.55 11.61 -10.47
C SER A 11 -4.15 11.13 -9.08
N ILE A 12 -3.37 11.98 -8.39
CA ILE A 12 -2.97 11.79 -7.00
C ILE A 12 -3.93 12.59 -6.13
N ASN A 13 -4.57 11.93 -5.17
CA ASN A 13 -5.53 12.55 -4.27
C ASN A 13 -4.95 12.67 -2.85
N PHE A 14 -5.16 13.83 -2.22
CA PHE A 14 -4.66 14.10 -0.87
C PHE A 14 -5.83 14.24 0.10
N PHE A 15 -5.73 13.59 1.26
CA PHE A 15 -6.72 13.63 2.33
C PHE A 15 -6.05 14.06 3.63
N ALA A 16 -6.43 15.21 4.15
CA ALA A 16 -5.94 15.68 5.44
C ALA A 16 -6.60 14.90 6.59
N VAL A 17 -5.80 14.41 7.52
CA VAL A 17 -6.27 13.75 8.73
C VAL A 17 -5.90 14.63 9.93
N GLY A 18 -6.84 15.48 10.34
CA GLY A 18 -6.58 16.50 11.34
C GLY A 18 -5.39 17.38 10.96
N ASN A 19 -4.57 17.71 11.94
CA ASN A 19 -3.32 18.45 11.75
C ASN A 19 -2.09 17.51 11.77
N ARG A 20 -2.30 16.20 11.68
CA ARG A 20 -1.25 15.20 11.91
C ARG A 20 -0.58 14.70 10.63
N LEU A 21 -1.36 14.38 9.63
CA LEU A 21 -0.84 13.75 8.41
C LEU A 21 -1.73 13.97 7.21
N TYR A 22 -1.17 13.68 6.04
CA TYR A 22 -1.93 13.53 4.81
C TYR A 22 -1.88 12.08 4.37
N LEU A 23 -3.04 11.51 4.08
CA LEU A 23 -3.14 10.27 3.32
C LEU A 23 -3.16 10.63 1.84
N VAL A 24 -2.34 9.95 1.07
CA VAL A 24 -2.22 10.20 -0.37
C VAL A 24 -2.65 8.95 -1.11
N ASP A 25 -3.70 9.08 -1.88
CA ASP A 25 -4.20 8.01 -2.73
C ASP A 25 -3.48 8.07 -4.08
N LEU A 26 -2.66 7.07 -4.35
CA LEU A 26 -1.95 6.93 -5.61
C LEU A 26 -2.77 6.06 -6.57
N PRO A 27 -2.71 6.34 -7.88
CA PRO A 27 -3.37 5.49 -8.87
C PRO A 27 -2.92 4.03 -8.75
N GLY A 28 -3.86 3.11 -8.89
CA GLY A 28 -3.56 1.67 -8.80
C GLY A 28 -2.65 1.19 -9.93
N TYR A 29 -1.62 0.44 -9.59
CA TYR A 29 -0.63 -0.10 -10.54
C TYR A 29 -1.04 -1.46 -11.14
N GLY A 30 -2.11 -2.07 -10.65
CA GLY A 30 -2.51 -3.45 -10.95
C GLY A 30 -3.58 -3.62 -12.03
N TYR A 31 -3.96 -2.58 -12.75
CA TYR A 31 -4.98 -2.70 -13.79
C TYR A 31 -4.45 -3.41 -15.02
N ALA A 32 -4.81 -4.69 -15.18
CA ALA A 32 -4.37 -5.56 -16.28
C ALA A 32 -4.85 -5.12 -17.68
N LYS A 33 -5.81 -4.19 -17.74
CA LYS A 33 -6.44 -3.73 -18.99
C LYS A 33 -5.91 -2.39 -19.52
N VAL A 34 -4.86 -1.86 -18.89
CA VAL A 34 -4.29 -0.56 -19.28
C VAL A 34 -3.17 -0.78 -20.31
N PRO A 35 -3.11 0.00 -21.41
CA PRO A 35 -2.03 -0.09 -22.38
C PRO A 35 -0.65 0.06 -21.73
N ILE A 36 0.35 -0.65 -22.24
CA ILE A 36 1.72 -0.66 -21.70
C ILE A 36 2.31 0.76 -21.58
N LYS A 37 2.02 1.62 -22.55
CA LYS A 37 2.43 3.04 -22.53
C LYS A 37 1.89 3.81 -21.32
N VAL A 38 0.61 3.57 -20.98
CA VAL A 38 -0.05 4.22 -19.84
C VAL A 38 0.49 3.68 -18.52
N LYS A 39 0.77 2.37 -18.45
CA LYS A 39 1.41 1.75 -17.27
C LYS A 39 2.78 2.35 -17.00
N LYS A 40 3.60 2.53 -18.01
CA LYS A 40 4.94 3.11 -17.86
C LYS A 40 4.88 4.57 -17.41
N SER A 41 4.03 5.37 -18.03
CA SER A 41 3.81 6.76 -17.64
C SER A 41 3.31 6.89 -16.20
N TRP A 42 2.40 6.01 -15.80
CA TRP A 42 1.90 5.92 -14.43
C TRP A 42 3.02 5.54 -13.45
N GLN A 43 3.81 4.53 -13.78
CA GLN A 43 4.92 4.07 -12.95
C GLN A 43 5.94 5.19 -12.75
N ASP A 44 6.34 5.88 -13.81
CA ASP A 44 7.27 7.01 -13.74
C ASP A 44 6.74 8.13 -12.83
N MET A 45 5.45 8.44 -12.91
CA MET A 45 4.81 9.44 -12.07
C MET A 45 4.84 9.04 -10.59
N VAL A 46 4.51 7.79 -10.27
CA VAL A 46 4.50 7.27 -8.90
C VAL A 46 5.92 7.21 -8.34
N GLU A 47 6.88 6.72 -9.11
CA GLU A 47 8.28 6.66 -8.70
C GLU A 47 8.84 8.06 -8.42
N THR A 48 8.57 9.03 -9.29
CA THR A 48 8.94 10.43 -9.09
C THR A 48 8.31 10.98 -7.82
N TYR A 49 7.01 10.76 -7.63
CA TYR A 49 6.31 11.21 -6.44
C TYR A 49 6.94 10.65 -5.16
N LEU A 50 7.19 9.35 -5.12
CA LEU A 50 7.69 8.68 -3.92
C LEU A 50 9.17 9.02 -3.64
N SER A 51 10.00 9.15 -4.67
CA SER A 51 11.44 9.41 -4.49
C SER A 51 11.77 10.87 -4.14
N GLU A 52 10.92 11.82 -4.50
CA GLU A 52 11.20 13.26 -4.35
C GLU A 52 10.53 13.91 -3.14
N ARG A 53 9.80 13.15 -2.33
CA ARG A 53 9.07 13.71 -1.17
C ARG A 53 9.80 13.48 0.14
N PRO A 54 10.44 14.53 0.71
CA PRO A 54 11.18 14.39 1.97
C PRO A 54 10.28 14.15 3.19
N ASN A 55 9.01 14.50 3.11
CA ASN A 55 8.02 14.32 4.18
C ASN A 55 7.23 13.01 4.07
N LEU A 56 7.55 12.15 3.11
CA LEU A 56 6.97 10.82 3.00
C LEU A 56 7.46 9.95 4.15
N ARG A 57 6.55 9.41 4.94
CA ARG A 57 6.88 8.59 6.12
C ARG A 57 6.73 7.11 5.87
N ALA A 58 5.72 6.71 5.12
CA ALA A 58 5.47 5.31 4.80
C ALA A 58 4.60 5.18 3.56
N VAL A 59 4.61 4.01 2.97
CA VAL A 59 3.69 3.63 1.90
C VAL A 59 2.90 2.40 2.37
N ILE A 60 1.59 2.51 2.39
CA ILE A 60 0.70 1.38 2.64
C ILE A 60 0.56 0.62 1.32
N VAL A 61 1.00 -0.62 1.31
CA VAL A 61 0.89 -1.51 0.14
C VAL A 61 -0.30 -2.43 0.35
N ILE A 62 -1.32 -2.24 -0.46
CA ILE A 62 -2.59 -2.96 -0.34
C ILE A 62 -2.57 -4.22 -1.21
N LEU A 63 -2.78 -5.37 -0.57
CA LEU A 63 -2.84 -6.68 -1.23
C LEU A 63 -4.17 -7.35 -0.88
N ASP A 64 -4.76 -8.04 -1.85
CA ASP A 64 -5.93 -8.88 -1.59
C ASP A 64 -5.47 -10.17 -0.89
N ILE A 65 -5.98 -10.44 0.31
CA ILE A 65 -5.54 -11.61 1.12
C ILE A 65 -5.76 -12.94 0.41
N ARG A 66 -6.68 -13.01 -0.54
CA ARG A 66 -7.03 -14.24 -1.26
C ARG A 66 -6.01 -14.63 -2.32
N ARG A 67 -5.08 -13.75 -2.66
CA ARG A 67 -4.12 -13.92 -3.77
C ARG A 67 -2.70 -13.81 -3.28
N ASP A 68 -1.81 -14.50 -3.96
CA ASP A 68 -0.38 -14.31 -3.75
C ASP A 68 0.07 -12.97 -4.33
N PRO A 69 1.12 -12.34 -3.76
CA PRO A 69 1.69 -11.15 -4.35
C PRO A 69 2.08 -11.38 -5.82
N THR A 70 1.71 -10.45 -6.68
CA THR A 70 2.08 -10.50 -8.09
C THR A 70 3.53 -10.08 -8.28
N ALA A 71 4.07 -10.31 -9.48
CA ALA A 71 5.41 -9.81 -9.84
C ALA A 71 5.50 -8.28 -9.68
N GLY A 72 4.42 -7.55 -10.01
CA GLY A 72 4.34 -6.11 -9.80
C GLY A 72 4.35 -5.71 -8.33
N ASP A 73 3.66 -6.44 -7.48
CA ASP A 73 3.67 -6.23 -6.03
C ASP A 73 5.08 -6.42 -5.47
N MET A 74 5.76 -7.49 -5.87
CA MET A 74 7.12 -7.79 -5.42
C MET A 74 8.11 -6.72 -5.90
N GLN A 75 7.95 -6.24 -7.13
CA GLN A 75 8.77 -5.15 -7.66
C GLN A 75 8.57 -3.86 -6.87
N LEU A 76 7.34 -3.54 -6.49
CA LEU A 76 7.05 -2.37 -5.65
C LEU A 76 7.73 -2.47 -4.29
N PHE A 77 7.66 -3.62 -3.62
CA PHE A 77 8.34 -3.81 -2.34
C PHE A 77 9.84 -3.66 -2.46
N ARG A 78 10.47 -4.24 -3.49
CA ARG A 78 11.91 -4.11 -3.73
C ARG A 78 12.30 -2.67 -4.01
N TRP A 79 11.50 -1.96 -4.78
CA TRP A 79 11.72 -0.56 -5.10
C TRP A 79 11.64 0.33 -3.85
N LEU A 80 10.59 0.13 -3.02
CA LEU A 80 10.46 0.85 -1.74
C LEU A 80 11.65 0.57 -0.82
N ASN A 81 12.06 -0.68 -0.72
CA ASN A 81 13.23 -1.06 0.08
C ASN A 81 14.51 -0.43 -0.44
N HIS A 82 14.70 -0.40 -1.75
CA HIS A 82 15.87 0.22 -2.39
C HIS A 82 16.00 1.71 -2.05
N TYR A 83 14.88 2.43 -2.04
CA TYR A 83 14.87 3.86 -1.68
C TYR A 83 14.73 4.13 -0.18
N GLY A 84 14.77 3.10 0.65
CA GLY A 84 14.63 3.24 2.10
C GLY A 84 13.26 3.75 2.55
N ILE A 85 12.24 3.53 1.74
CA ILE A 85 10.86 3.95 2.05
C ILE A 85 10.18 2.84 2.86
N HIS A 86 9.65 3.20 4.03
CA HIS A 86 8.97 2.28 4.90
C HIS A 86 7.67 1.75 4.27
N ALA A 87 7.57 0.44 4.11
CA ALA A 87 6.39 -0.21 3.55
C ALA A 87 5.56 -0.86 4.65
N ILE A 88 4.26 -0.60 4.64
CA ILE A 88 3.28 -1.22 5.54
C ILE A 88 2.36 -2.11 4.71
N PRO A 89 2.57 -3.43 4.70
CA PRO A 89 1.69 -4.34 3.96
C PRO A 89 0.33 -4.47 4.65
N VAL A 90 -0.75 -4.34 3.88
CA VAL A 90 -2.12 -4.49 4.37
C VAL A 90 -2.84 -5.51 3.50
N LEU A 91 -3.34 -6.58 4.12
CA LEU A 91 -4.06 -7.65 3.45
C LEU A 91 -5.56 -7.40 3.57
N THR A 92 -6.17 -6.95 2.49
CA THR A 92 -7.58 -6.55 2.46
C THR A 92 -8.51 -7.73 2.21
N LYS A 93 -9.81 -7.48 2.38
CA LYS A 93 -10.91 -8.44 2.12
C LYS A 93 -10.87 -9.67 3.01
N ALA A 94 -10.38 -9.52 4.23
CA ALA A 94 -10.32 -10.61 5.20
C ALA A 94 -11.70 -11.19 5.55
N ASP A 95 -12.77 -10.39 5.42
CA ASP A 95 -14.14 -10.84 5.62
C ASP A 95 -14.60 -11.93 4.64
N LYS A 96 -13.88 -12.11 3.53
CA LYS A 96 -14.14 -13.16 2.54
C LYS A 96 -13.60 -14.53 2.96
N LEU A 97 -12.83 -14.62 4.02
CA LEU A 97 -12.21 -15.83 4.51
C LEU A 97 -12.59 -16.09 5.98
N SER A 98 -12.52 -17.37 6.39
CA SER A 98 -12.56 -17.72 7.82
C SER A 98 -11.31 -17.20 8.53
N ARG A 99 -11.36 -17.13 9.86
CA ARG A 99 -10.19 -16.72 10.66
C ARG A 99 -8.97 -17.61 10.40
N GLN A 100 -9.18 -18.91 10.30
CA GLN A 100 -8.10 -19.87 10.03
C GLN A 100 -7.52 -19.67 8.63
N GLN A 101 -8.37 -19.52 7.62
CA GLN A 101 -7.94 -19.24 6.25
C GLN A 101 -7.17 -17.92 6.18
N ALA A 102 -7.63 -16.88 6.84
CA ALA A 102 -6.95 -15.59 6.88
C ALA A 102 -5.56 -15.69 7.51
N ARG A 103 -5.39 -16.44 8.61
CA ARG A 103 -4.09 -16.67 9.23
C ARG A 103 -3.14 -17.42 8.30
N THR A 104 -3.63 -18.47 7.66
CA THR A 104 -2.84 -19.27 6.71
C THR A 104 -2.38 -18.39 5.54
N ARG A 105 -3.29 -17.62 4.97
CA ARG A 105 -2.96 -16.70 3.88
C ARG A 105 -1.96 -15.62 4.30
N SER A 106 -2.15 -15.04 5.48
CA SER A 106 -1.23 -14.04 6.01
C SER A 106 0.19 -14.59 6.18
N SER A 107 0.33 -15.80 6.72
CA SER A 107 1.62 -16.47 6.82
C SER A 107 2.25 -16.73 5.46
N MET A 108 1.48 -17.21 4.49
CA MET A 108 1.97 -17.48 3.14
C MET A 108 2.46 -16.20 2.45
N ILE A 109 1.67 -15.12 2.54
CA ILE A 109 2.05 -13.83 1.96
C ILE A 109 3.27 -13.26 2.67
N ASN A 110 3.32 -13.34 4.00
CA ASN A 110 4.49 -12.89 4.75
C ASN A 110 5.77 -13.62 4.32
N ASN A 111 5.69 -14.91 4.04
CA ASN A 111 6.84 -15.68 3.54
C ASN A 111 7.35 -15.17 2.18
N HIS A 112 6.49 -14.59 1.35
CA HIS A 112 6.91 -13.98 0.09
C HIS A 112 7.66 -12.65 0.28
N ILE A 113 7.30 -11.86 1.30
CA ILE A 113 7.76 -10.47 1.43
C ILE A 113 8.72 -10.21 2.60
N LYS A 114 8.83 -11.14 3.54
CA LYS A 114 9.58 -10.95 4.81
C LYS A 114 11.07 -10.60 4.64
N GLU A 115 11.66 -10.99 3.53
CA GLU A 115 13.06 -10.68 3.25
C GLU A 115 13.27 -9.31 2.60
N ILE A 116 12.17 -8.68 2.17
CA ILE A 116 12.19 -7.37 1.51
C ILE A 116 11.64 -6.29 2.43
N THR A 117 10.63 -6.61 3.23
CA THR A 117 10.05 -5.69 4.21
C THR A 117 10.05 -6.32 5.59
N PHE A 118 10.43 -5.53 6.60
CA PHE A 118 10.52 -5.97 7.98
C PHE A 118 9.22 -5.79 8.77
N VAL A 119 8.23 -5.15 8.17
CA VAL A 119 6.92 -4.96 8.78
C VAL A 119 6.02 -6.14 8.39
N SER A 120 5.51 -6.85 9.39
CA SER A 120 4.57 -7.94 9.14
C SER A 120 3.24 -7.42 8.56
N PRO A 121 2.58 -8.20 7.68
CA PRO A 121 1.31 -7.79 7.12
C PRO A 121 0.22 -7.64 8.19
N THR A 122 -0.65 -6.65 8.01
CA THR A 122 -1.86 -6.49 8.81
C THR A 122 -3.05 -7.05 8.05
N VAL A 123 -3.78 -7.95 8.67
CA VAL A 123 -5.04 -8.49 8.14
C VAL A 123 -6.15 -7.45 8.34
N PHE A 124 -6.83 -7.09 7.25
CA PHE A 124 -7.78 -5.98 7.25
C PHE A 124 -9.07 -6.30 6.50
N SER A 125 -10.17 -5.77 7.02
CA SER A 125 -11.46 -5.74 6.34
C SER A 125 -12.10 -4.38 6.48
N ALA A 126 -12.40 -3.72 5.37
CA ALA A 126 -13.16 -2.47 5.36
C ALA A 126 -14.60 -2.69 5.84
N LYS A 127 -15.15 -3.89 5.60
CA LYS A 127 -16.51 -4.24 5.98
C LYS A 127 -16.67 -4.40 7.50
N THR A 128 -15.74 -5.13 8.13
CA THR A 128 -15.80 -5.42 9.57
C THR A 128 -14.96 -4.48 10.42
N ARG A 129 -14.10 -3.70 9.77
CA ARG A 129 -13.08 -2.84 10.40
C ARG A 129 -11.98 -3.61 11.15
N GLN A 130 -11.87 -4.93 10.94
CA GLN A 130 -10.76 -5.72 11.45
C GLN A 130 -9.43 -5.13 10.99
N GLY A 131 -8.48 -5.00 11.90
CA GLY A 131 -7.12 -4.52 11.60
C GLY A 131 -6.96 -3.01 11.52
N ARG A 132 -8.03 -2.23 11.60
CA ARG A 132 -7.98 -0.77 11.51
C ARG A 132 -7.05 -0.15 12.54
N ASP A 133 -7.18 -0.55 13.80
CA ASP A 133 -6.38 0.02 14.88
C ASP A 133 -4.90 -0.35 14.73
N GLU A 134 -4.60 -1.58 14.30
CA GLU A 134 -3.23 -2.01 14.02
C GLU A 134 -2.58 -1.19 12.89
N ILE A 135 -3.33 -0.86 11.83
CA ILE A 135 -2.84 0.01 10.76
C ILE A 135 -2.52 1.40 11.30
N TRP A 136 -3.41 1.97 12.12
CA TRP A 136 -3.18 3.27 12.74
C TRP A 136 -1.94 3.28 13.62
N GLU A 137 -1.72 2.24 14.43
CA GLU A 137 -0.51 2.09 15.25
C GLU A 137 0.76 2.08 14.39
N LYS A 138 0.77 1.30 13.31
CA LYS A 138 1.90 1.24 12.39
C LYS A 138 2.16 2.57 11.68
N MET A 139 1.10 3.28 11.32
CA MET A 139 1.21 4.63 10.74
C MET A 139 1.77 5.63 11.75
N ASP A 140 1.29 5.60 12.99
CA ASP A 140 1.79 6.47 14.05
C ASP A 140 3.28 6.21 14.33
N GLU A 141 3.70 4.97 14.39
CA GLU A 141 5.11 4.60 14.54
C GLU A 141 5.96 5.16 13.39
N ALA A 142 5.48 5.08 12.17
CA ALA A 142 6.20 5.60 11.00
C ALA A 142 6.30 7.13 11.01
N ILE A 143 5.29 7.82 11.51
CA ILE A 143 5.27 9.29 11.61
C ILE A 143 6.22 9.78 12.70
N GLU A 144 6.30 9.07 13.80
CA GLU A 144 7.12 9.42 14.96
C GLU A 144 8.60 9.05 14.81
N ALA A 145 8.90 8.20 13.87
CA ALA A 145 10.27 7.72 13.64
C ALA A 145 11.22 8.79 13.08
#